data_c0523c3bc2ad56160cc6e4ec7a439050
#
_entry.id   c0523c3bc2ad56160cc6e4ec7a439050
#
_cell.length_a   1.000
_cell.length_b   1.000
_cell.length_c   1.000
_cell.angle_alpha   90.00
_cell.angle_beta   90.00
_cell.angle_gamma   90.00
#
_symmetry.space_group_name_H-M   'P 1'
#
loop_
_entity.id
_entity.type
_entity.pdbx_description
1 polymer ?
#
loop_
_entity_poly.entity_id
_entity_poly.type
_entity_poly.pdbx_seq_one_letter_code
_entity_poly.pdbx_strand_id
1 'polypeptide(L)'
;MSDAAFRDWETRVAATWKIADTLTPQELVRTIDALAAERPVDDPFALFERACARDTAGIEDGAEPLYRAALASGALDAYRHARASIQLGSTLRHLGRLEESERLLLAQLERCRAEGPGAALHDEVRAVLAFTWIAQGRTLEAAALALETLAPHLSRYNRSMAANARALLQPSRR
;
A
#
# COMPACT_ATOMS: atom_id res chain seq x y z
N MET A 1 -6.08 -5.92 -26.66
CA MET A 1 -6.84 -4.63 -26.57
C MET A 1 -5.92 -3.51 -27.01
N SER A 2 -6.44 -2.47 -27.71
CA SER A 2 -5.61 -1.33 -28.11
C SER A 2 -5.25 -0.46 -26.92
N ASP A 3 -4.12 0.27 -27.00
CA ASP A 3 -3.72 1.26 -25.98
C ASP A 3 -4.79 2.33 -25.70
N ALA A 4 -5.58 2.68 -26.73
CA ALA A 4 -6.66 3.65 -26.57
C ALA A 4 -7.81 3.11 -25.70
N ALA A 5 -8.20 1.84 -25.88
CA ALA A 5 -9.22 1.20 -25.07
C ALA A 5 -8.77 0.98 -23.62
N PHE A 6 -7.48 0.76 -23.38
CA PHE A 6 -6.92 0.69 -22.03
C PHE A 6 -6.97 2.05 -21.33
N ARG A 7 -6.54 3.12 -22.00
CA ARG A 7 -6.60 4.48 -21.43
C ARG A 7 -8.03 4.95 -21.15
N ASP A 8 -8.99 4.60 -22.01
CA ASP A 8 -10.41 4.88 -21.75
C ASP A 8 -10.90 4.18 -20.49
N TRP A 9 -10.58 2.88 -20.36
CA TRP A 9 -10.91 2.11 -19.16
C TRP A 9 -10.29 2.73 -17.89
N GLU A 10 -8.99 3.08 -17.90
CA GLU A 10 -8.32 3.76 -16.79
C GLU A 10 -9.00 5.09 -16.44
N THR A 11 -9.43 5.85 -17.44
CA THR A 11 -10.14 7.13 -17.22
C THR A 11 -11.45 6.92 -16.49
N ARG A 12 -12.22 5.89 -16.84
CA ARG A 12 -13.50 5.56 -16.17
C ARG A 12 -13.28 5.02 -14.76
N VAL A 13 -12.27 4.21 -14.54
CA VAL A 13 -11.85 3.76 -13.20
C VAL A 13 -11.49 4.98 -12.35
N ALA A 14 -10.62 5.87 -12.86
CA ALA A 14 -10.23 7.08 -12.14
C ALA A 14 -11.42 8.00 -11.84
N ALA A 15 -12.40 8.10 -12.75
CA ALA A 15 -13.63 8.86 -12.52
C ALA A 15 -14.47 8.26 -11.39
N THR A 16 -14.56 6.92 -11.31
CA THR A 16 -15.25 6.23 -10.21
C THR A 16 -14.57 6.52 -8.86
N TRP A 17 -13.25 6.45 -8.80
CA TRP A 17 -12.52 6.76 -7.57
C TRP A 17 -12.67 8.22 -7.11
N LYS A 18 -12.83 9.18 -8.03
CA LYS A 18 -13.07 10.59 -7.66
C LYS A 18 -14.38 10.81 -6.92
N ILE A 19 -15.35 9.94 -7.11
CA ILE A 19 -16.66 10.03 -6.46
C ILE A 19 -16.87 8.93 -5.41
N ALA A 20 -15.84 8.16 -5.09
CA ALA A 20 -15.94 7.01 -4.17
C ALA A 20 -16.57 7.37 -2.83
N ASP A 21 -16.25 8.54 -2.26
CA ASP A 21 -16.80 9.02 -0.99
C ASP A 21 -18.32 9.33 -1.04
N THR A 22 -18.88 9.40 -2.25
CA THR A 22 -20.34 9.62 -2.45
C THR A 22 -21.12 8.31 -2.67
N LEU A 23 -20.40 7.20 -2.81
CA LEU A 23 -20.96 5.88 -3.04
C LEU A 23 -21.02 5.09 -1.74
N THR A 24 -22.02 4.23 -1.61
CA THR A 24 -21.96 3.19 -0.57
C THR A 24 -20.86 2.18 -0.91
N PRO A 25 -20.30 1.46 0.11
CA PRO A 25 -19.30 0.42 -0.13
C PRO A 25 -19.73 -0.60 -1.19
N GLN A 26 -21.00 -1.02 -1.18
CA GLN A 26 -21.55 -1.98 -2.13
C GLN A 26 -21.67 -1.40 -3.54
N GLU A 27 -22.00 -0.13 -3.68
CA GLU A 27 -22.07 0.55 -4.97
C GLU A 27 -20.67 0.69 -5.58
N LEU A 28 -19.67 1.07 -4.78
CA LEU A 28 -18.27 1.16 -5.21
C LEU A 28 -17.80 -0.20 -5.75
N VAL A 29 -17.99 -1.27 -4.97
CA VAL A 29 -17.57 -2.63 -5.39
C VAL A 29 -18.27 -3.04 -6.69
N ARG A 30 -19.59 -2.85 -6.79
CA ARG A 30 -20.33 -3.19 -8.02
C ARG A 30 -19.86 -2.40 -9.23
N THR A 31 -19.61 -1.11 -9.07
CA THR A 31 -19.16 -0.24 -10.17
C THR A 31 -17.76 -0.65 -10.65
N ILE A 32 -16.85 -0.88 -9.74
CA ILE A 32 -15.50 -1.34 -10.10
C ILE A 32 -15.51 -2.76 -10.69
N ASP A 33 -16.32 -3.69 -10.15
CA ASP A 33 -16.47 -5.03 -10.72
C ASP A 33 -17.05 -5.00 -12.15
N ALA A 34 -18.00 -4.09 -12.43
CA ALA A 34 -18.52 -3.91 -13.78
C ALA A 34 -17.46 -3.42 -14.78
N LEU A 35 -16.64 -2.44 -14.37
CA LEU A 35 -15.49 -1.98 -15.17
C LEU A 35 -14.44 -3.08 -15.35
N ALA A 36 -14.16 -3.83 -14.30
CA ALA A 36 -13.21 -4.93 -14.36
C ALA A 36 -13.66 -6.07 -15.28
N ALA A 37 -14.97 -6.31 -15.40
CA ALA A 37 -15.54 -7.32 -16.30
C ALA A 37 -15.30 -7.03 -17.80
N GLU A 38 -14.93 -5.81 -18.17
CA GLU A 38 -14.51 -5.44 -19.53
C GLU A 38 -13.10 -5.94 -19.88
N ARG A 39 -12.39 -6.48 -18.90
CA ARG A 39 -11.01 -6.93 -18.99
C ARG A 39 -10.94 -8.46 -18.86
N PRO A 40 -9.85 -9.12 -19.33
CA PRO A 40 -9.60 -10.52 -18.99
C PRO A 40 -9.71 -10.78 -17.49
N VAL A 41 -10.20 -11.95 -17.11
CA VAL A 41 -10.45 -12.32 -15.72
C VAL A 41 -9.19 -12.28 -14.84
N ASP A 42 -8.03 -12.50 -15.44
CA ASP A 42 -6.70 -12.50 -14.84
C ASP A 42 -5.91 -11.20 -15.10
N ASP A 43 -6.56 -10.17 -15.66
CA ASP A 43 -5.92 -8.89 -15.92
C ASP A 43 -5.45 -8.23 -14.62
N PRO A 44 -4.15 -7.97 -14.45
CA PRO A 44 -3.59 -7.50 -13.19
C PRO A 44 -4.09 -6.13 -12.77
N PHE A 45 -4.40 -5.25 -13.72
CA PHE A 45 -4.95 -3.93 -13.42
C PHE A 45 -6.40 -4.04 -12.93
N ALA A 46 -7.21 -4.88 -13.57
CA ALA A 46 -8.58 -5.15 -13.13
C ALA A 46 -8.61 -5.84 -11.76
N LEU A 47 -7.74 -6.82 -11.53
CA LEU A 47 -7.59 -7.48 -10.23
C LEU A 47 -7.20 -6.48 -9.13
N PHE A 48 -6.25 -5.58 -9.42
CA PHE A 48 -5.82 -4.54 -8.49
C PHE A 48 -6.97 -3.60 -8.12
N GLU A 49 -7.74 -3.09 -9.09
CA GLU A 49 -8.86 -2.18 -8.82
C GLU A 49 -9.98 -2.87 -8.04
N ARG A 50 -10.29 -4.13 -8.35
CA ARG A 50 -11.25 -4.93 -7.59
C ARG A 50 -10.81 -5.16 -6.14
N ALA A 51 -9.52 -5.39 -5.92
CA ALA A 51 -8.94 -5.50 -4.60
C ALA A 51 -9.10 -4.19 -3.82
N CYS A 52 -8.73 -3.05 -4.42
CA CYS A 52 -8.86 -1.73 -3.81
C CYS A 52 -10.31 -1.42 -3.41
N ALA A 53 -11.29 -1.75 -4.26
CA ALA A 53 -12.69 -1.51 -3.95
C ALA A 53 -13.16 -2.33 -2.74
N ARG A 54 -12.74 -3.60 -2.63
CA ARG A 54 -13.08 -4.46 -1.49
C ARG A 54 -12.41 -4.00 -0.21
N ASP A 55 -11.14 -3.63 -0.28
CA ASP A 55 -10.38 -3.10 0.85
C ASP A 55 -11.04 -1.81 1.39
N THR A 56 -11.39 -0.88 0.50
CA THR A 56 -12.15 0.34 0.85
C THR A 56 -13.53 0.01 1.46
N ALA A 57 -14.15 -1.09 1.06
CA ALA A 57 -15.44 -1.55 1.59
C ALA A 57 -15.32 -2.36 2.90
N GLY A 58 -14.11 -2.59 3.43
CA GLY A 58 -13.87 -3.41 4.63
C GLY A 58 -14.12 -4.91 4.38
N ILE A 59 -13.86 -5.39 3.16
CA ILE A 59 -14.01 -6.80 2.76
C ILE A 59 -12.60 -7.40 2.54
N GLU A 60 -11.83 -7.46 3.61
CA GLU A 60 -10.41 -7.85 3.61
C GLU A 60 -10.19 -9.26 3.04
N ASP A 61 -11.03 -10.23 3.42
CA ASP A 61 -10.97 -11.61 2.91
C ASP A 61 -11.19 -11.69 1.39
N GLY A 62 -11.98 -10.74 0.84
CA GLY A 62 -12.22 -10.63 -0.58
C GLY A 62 -11.14 -9.83 -1.33
N ALA A 63 -10.46 -8.92 -0.65
CA ALA A 63 -9.39 -8.10 -1.21
C ALA A 63 -8.06 -8.87 -1.33
N GLU A 64 -7.69 -9.63 -0.31
CA GLU A 64 -6.41 -10.35 -0.23
C GLU A 64 -6.10 -11.20 -1.47
N PRO A 65 -6.94 -12.15 -1.91
CA PRO A 65 -6.62 -13.01 -3.04
C PRO A 65 -6.44 -12.22 -4.34
N LEU A 66 -7.17 -11.12 -4.51
CA LEU A 66 -7.06 -10.26 -5.69
C LEU A 66 -5.74 -9.48 -5.72
N TYR A 67 -5.31 -8.90 -4.59
CA TYR A 67 -3.99 -8.28 -4.48
C TYR A 67 -2.87 -9.27 -4.75
N ARG A 68 -2.95 -10.48 -4.18
CA ARG A 68 -1.94 -11.53 -4.43
C ARG A 68 -1.86 -11.89 -5.91
N ALA A 69 -2.99 -12.09 -6.58
CA ALA A 69 -3.03 -12.41 -7.99
C ALA A 69 -2.46 -11.27 -8.85
N ALA A 70 -2.83 -10.01 -8.54
CA ALA A 70 -2.31 -8.85 -9.24
C ALA A 70 -0.78 -8.72 -9.09
N LEU A 71 -0.24 -8.89 -7.88
CA LEU A 71 1.21 -8.85 -7.62
C LEU A 71 1.95 -10.02 -8.27
N ALA A 72 1.39 -11.23 -8.23
CA ALA A 72 1.99 -12.44 -8.79
C ALA A 72 2.12 -12.37 -10.33
N SER A 73 1.32 -11.56 -11.01
CA SER A 73 1.40 -11.36 -12.46
C SER A 73 2.74 -10.77 -12.93
N GLY A 74 3.39 -9.98 -12.08
CA GLY A 74 4.60 -9.22 -12.41
C GLY A 74 4.39 -8.09 -13.43
N ALA A 75 3.14 -7.81 -13.84
CA ALA A 75 2.82 -6.86 -14.91
C ALA A 75 2.38 -5.48 -14.43
N LEU A 76 2.21 -5.29 -13.11
CA LEU A 76 1.93 -3.97 -12.55
C LEU A 76 3.14 -3.04 -12.72
N ASP A 77 2.90 -1.79 -13.09
CA ASP A 77 3.93 -0.76 -13.02
C ASP A 77 4.41 -0.54 -11.58
N ALA A 78 5.57 0.14 -11.43
CA ALA A 78 6.20 0.34 -10.12
C ALA A 78 5.26 1.00 -9.11
N TYR A 79 4.47 1.99 -9.53
CA TYR A 79 3.54 2.69 -8.65
C TYR A 79 2.39 1.79 -8.18
N ARG A 80 1.74 1.05 -9.10
CA ARG A 80 0.65 0.12 -8.74
C ARG A 80 1.17 -1.07 -7.93
N HIS A 81 2.38 -1.56 -8.25
CA HIS A 81 3.03 -2.61 -7.45
C HIS A 81 3.24 -2.15 -6.00
N ALA A 82 3.77 -0.94 -5.80
CA ALA A 82 3.97 -0.37 -4.47
C ALA A 82 2.62 -0.20 -3.74
N ARG A 83 1.60 0.37 -4.39
CA ARG A 83 0.24 0.49 -3.83
C ARG A 83 -0.35 -0.86 -3.44
N ALA A 84 -0.30 -1.86 -4.32
CA ALA A 84 -0.81 -3.19 -4.04
C ALA A 84 -0.10 -3.85 -2.84
N SER A 85 1.22 -3.67 -2.74
CA SER A 85 2.01 -4.18 -1.61
C SER A 85 1.64 -3.49 -0.29
N ILE A 86 1.45 -2.17 -0.30
CA ILE A 86 1.03 -1.40 0.88
C ILE A 86 -0.35 -1.84 1.35
N GLN A 87 -1.31 -1.90 0.42
CA GLN A 87 -2.69 -2.25 0.75
C GLN A 87 -2.80 -3.71 1.21
N LEU A 88 -2.17 -4.65 0.50
CA LEU A 88 -2.11 -6.04 0.97
C LEU A 88 -1.44 -6.16 2.35
N GLY A 89 -0.37 -5.39 2.61
CA GLY A 89 0.26 -5.33 3.92
C GLY A 89 -0.72 -4.88 5.01
N SER A 90 -1.52 -3.85 4.73
CA SER A 90 -2.57 -3.38 5.65
C SER A 90 -3.68 -4.42 5.82
N THR A 91 -4.18 -5.00 4.73
CA THR A 91 -5.19 -6.08 4.75
C THR A 91 -4.72 -7.26 5.60
N LEU A 92 -3.48 -7.74 5.40
CA LEU A 92 -2.89 -8.82 6.19
C LEU A 92 -2.80 -8.48 7.68
N ARG A 93 -2.47 -7.22 8.02
CA ARG A 93 -2.46 -6.74 9.40
C ARG A 93 -3.86 -6.80 10.02
N HIS A 94 -4.90 -6.38 9.30
CA HIS A 94 -6.29 -6.46 9.77
C HIS A 94 -6.76 -7.90 9.95
N LEU A 95 -6.30 -8.82 9.10
CA LEU A 95 -6.54 -10.27 9.22
C LEU A 95 -5.69 -10.94 10.31
N GLY A 96 -4.88 -10.18 11.07
CA GLY A 96 -4.00 -10.72 12.12
C GLY A 96 -2.76 -11.46 11.62
N ARG A 97 -2.46 -11.40 10.33
CA ARG A 97 -1.31 -12.08 9.69
C ARG A 97 -0.08 -11.16 9.68
N LEU A 98 0.37 -10.78 10.88
CA LEU A 98 1.34 -9.70 11.09
C LEU A 98 2.72 -10.00 10.49
N GLU A 99 3.20 -11.24 10.57
CA GLU A 99 4.50 -11.66 10.03
C GLU A 99 4.51 -11.65 8.50
N GLU A 100 3.38 -11.94 7.87
CA GLU A 100 3.25 -11.85 6.42
C GLU A 100 3.19 -10.41 5.95
N SER A 101 2.44 -9.55 6.66
CA SER A 101 2.41 -8.12 6.44
C SER A 101 3.82 -7.53 6.50
N GLU A 102 4.57 -7.81 7.57
CA GLU A 102 5.94 -7.33 7.74
C GLU A 102 6.86 -7.78 6.61
N ARG A 103 6.86 -9.09 6.27
CA ARG A 103 7.71 -9.62 5.19
C ARG A 103 7.42 -8.95 3.84
N LEU A 104 6.14 -8.76 3.52
CA LEU A 104 5.73 -8.10 2.27
C LEU A 104 6.21 -6.64 2.21
N LEU A 105 6.00 -5.89 3.30
CA LEU A 105 6.36 -4.48 3.37
C LEU A 105 7.88 -4.27 3.37
N LEU A 106 8.63 -5.14 4.05
CA LEU A 106 10.10 -5.12 3.99
C LEU A 106 10.61 -5.42 2.58
N ALA A 107 10.02 -6.40 1.89
CA ALA A 107 10.38 -6.69 0.49
C ALA A 107 10.10 -5.49 -0.42
N GLN A 108 8.98 -4.78 -0.22
CA GLN A 108 8.69 -3.55 -0.95
C GLN A 108 9.69 -2.43 -0.62
N LEU A 109 10.14 -2.29 0.62
CA LEU A 109 11.19 -1.32 0.97
C LEU A 109 12.52 -1.61 0.27
N GLU A 110 12.90 -2.89 0.14
CA GLU A 110 14.10 -3.26 -0.62
C GLU A 110 13.96 -2.89 -2.11
N ARG A 111 12.77 -3.05 -2.71
CA ARG A 111 12.50 -2.57 -4.08
C ARG A 111 12.66 -1.06 -4.17
N CYS A 112 12.08 -0.29 -3.25
CA CYS A 112 12.26 1.17 -3.21
C CYS A 112 13.74 1.57 -3.10
N ARG A 113 14.54 0.84 -2.33
CA ARG A 113 15.99 1.08 -2.24
C ARG A 113 16.71 0.83 -3.57
N ALA A 114 16.33 -0.23 -4.27
CA ALA A 114 16.90 -0.57 -5.58
C ALA A 114 16.51 0.44 -6.67
N GLU A 115 15.30 1.02 -6.59
CA GLU A 115 14.83 2.08 -7.50
C GLU A 115 15.52 3.42 -7.23
N GLY A 116 16.06 3.61 -6.02
CA GLY A 116 16.81 4.79 -5.62
C GLY A 116 15.95 5.94 -5.07
N PRO A 117 16.56 7.14 -4.92
CA PRO A 117 15.86 8.31 -4.40
C PRO A 117 14.65 8.69 -5.27
N GLY A 118 13.49 8.85 -4.62
CA GLY A 118 12.24 9.16 -5.31
C GLY A 118 11.42 7.94 -5.71
N ALA A 119 11.79 6.73 -5.22
CA ALA A 119 10.97 5.55 -5.38
C ALA A 119 9.53 5.80 -4.92
N ALA A 120 8.58 5.33 -5.74
CA ALA A 120 7.16 5.56 -5.50
C ALA A 120 6.72 5.01 -4.14
N LEU A 121 6.02 5.84 -3.37
CA LEU A 121 5.37 5.47 -2.11
C LEU A 121 6.31 4.91 -1.02
N HIS A 122 7.61 5.29 -1.06
CA HIS A 122 8.59 4.84 -0.07
C HIS A 122 8.16 5.14 1.37
N ASP A 123 7.65 6.34 1.62
CA ASP A 123 7.26 6.78 2.96
C ASP A 123 5.94 6.16 3.41
N GLU A 124 5.03 5.90 2.47
CA GLU A 124 3.78 5.18 2.74
C GLU A 124 4.03 3.73 3.14
N VAL A 125 4.99 3.04 2.49
CA VAL A 125 5.40 1.69 2.89
C VAL A 125 5.91 1.69 4.33
N ARG A 126 6.76 2.65 4.70
CA ARG A 126 7.29 2.80 6.06
C ARG A 126 6.19 3.08 7.09
N ALA A 127 5.22 3.92 6.73
CA ALA A 127 4.10 4.24 7.60
C ALA A 127 3.24 2.99 7.90
N VAL A 128 2.90 2.20 6.88
CA VAL A 128 2.12 0.97 7.07
C VAL A 128 2.93 -0.10 7.81
N LEU A 129 4.24 -0.20 7.56
CA LEU A 129 5.12 -1.08 8.32
C LEU A 129 5.16 -0.69 9.82
N ALA A 130 5.18 0.61 10.12
CA ALA A 130 5.10 1.07 11.51
C ALA A 130 3.79 0.63 12.19
N PHE A 131 2.64 0.69 11.51
CA PHE A 131 1.39 0.14 12.04
C PHE A 131 1.46 -1.38 12.27
N THR A 132 2.11 -2.12 11.39
CA THR A 132 2.33 -3.56 11.56
C THR A 132 3.19 -3.84 12.79
N TRP A 133 4.27 -3.08 13.00
CA TRP A 133 5.12 -3.22 14.19
C TRP A 133 4.39 -2.83 15.48
N ILE A 134 3.52 -1.81 15.46
CA ILE A 134 2.64 -1.50 16.61
C ILE A 134 1.77 -2.73 16.95
N ALA A 135 1.15 -3.33 15.95
CA ALA A 135 0.30 -4.50 16.16
C ALA A 135 1.09 -5.72 16.69
N GLN A 136 2.38 -5.84 16.37
CA GLN A 136 3.31 -6.84 16.93
C GLN A 136 3.84 -6.47 18.33
N GLY A 137 3.46 -5.31 18.90
CA GLY A 137 3.98 -4.83 20.19
C GLY A 137 5.35 -4.15 20.11
N ARG A 138 5.91 -3.95 18.94
CA ARG A 138 7.22 -3.32 18.68
C ARG A 138 7.09 -1.80 18.57
N THR A 139 6.57 -1.18 19.61
CA THR A 139 6.16 0.23 19.59
C THR A 139 7.32 1.22 19.46
N LEU A 140 8.49 0.92 20.06
CA LEU A 140 9.67 1.79 19.94
C LEU A 140 10.25 1.77 18.53
N GLU A 141 10.32 0.59 17.90
CA GLU A 141 10.77 0.45 16.52
C GLU A 141 9.82 1.15 15.55
N ALA A 142 8.51 1.00 15.77
CA ALA A 142 7.49 1.69 15.00
C ALA A 142 7.59 3.22 15.13
N ALA A 143 7.77 3.72 16.36
CA ALA A 143 7.95 5.15 16.62
C ALA A 143 9.22 5.69 15.94
N ALA A 144 10.34 4.97 16.05
CA ALA A 144 11.59 5.34 15.41
C ALA A 144 11.42 5.43 13.88
N LEU A 145 10.81 4.41 13.27
CA LEU A 145 10.55 4.36 11.83
C LEU A 145 9.67 5.53 11.38
N ALA A 146 8.57 5.79 12.09
CA ALA A 146 7.65 6.88 11.76
C ALA A 146 8.31 8.26 11.87
N LEU A 147 9.10 8.50 12.93
CA LEU A 147 9.82 9.76 13.14
C LEU A 147 10.95 9.95 12.12
N GLU A 148 11.66 8.89 11.76
CA GLU A 148 12.64 8.95 10.67
C GLU A 148 11.99 9.28 9.32
N THR A 149 10.80 8.71 9.06
CA THR A 149 10.01 8.99 7.84
C THR A 149 9.55 10.45 7.82
N LEU A 150 9.09 10.96 8.95
CA LEU A 150 8.63 12.35 9.07
C LEU A 150 9.79 13.37 8.95
N ALA A 151 10.98 13.04 9.42
CA ALA A 151 12.09 13.98 9.58
C ALA A 151 12.42 14.80 8.32
N PRO A 152 12.48 14.24 7.10
CA PRO A 152 12.78 15.01 5.88
C PRO A 152 11.73 16.08 5.56
N HIS A 153 10.49 15.89 6.00
CA HIS A 153 9.34 16.76 5.69
C HIS A 153 9.18 17.94 6.67
N LEU A 154 9.97 17.95 7.75
CA LEU A 154 9.92 19.04 8.72
C LEU A 154 10.61 20.28 8.16
N SER A 155 10.06 21.46 8.42
CA SER A 155 10.69 22.73 8.06
C SER A 155 11.94 23.04 8.87
N ARG A 156 12.05 22.46 10.10
CA ARG A 156 13.16 22.62 11.06
C ARG A 156 13.42 21.31 11.78
N TYR A 157 14.60 21.17 12.34
CA TYR A 157 15.00 20.06 13.21
C TYR A 157 15.11 18.68 12.50
N ASN A 158 15.13 18.62 11.17
CA ASN A 158 15.23 17.38 10.39
C ASN A 158 16.33 16.43 10.89
N ARG A 159 17.58 16.96 11.02
CA ARG A 159 18.74 16.18 11.45
C ARG A 159 18.61 15.66 12.89
N SER A 160 18.17 16.53 13.80
CA SER A 160 18.00 16.14 15.21
C SER A 160 16.84 15.17 15.39
N MET A 161 15.74 15.34 14.66
CA MET A 161 14.63 14.39 14.69
C MET A 161 15.08 13.00 14.23
N ALA A 162 15.73 12.89 13.08
CA ALA A 162 16.24 11.61 12.60
C ALA A 162 17.28 10.97 13.55
N ALA A 163 18.15 11.79 14.17
CA ALA A 163 19.12 11.28 15.14
C ALA A 163 18.43 10.77 16.42
N ASN A 164 17.49 11.50 16.96
CA ASN A 164 16.73 11.11 18.14
C ASN A 164 15.86 9.87 17.88
N ALA A 165 15.25 9.76 16.71
CA ALA A 165 14.49 8.57 16.32
C ALA A 165 15.37 7.30 16.37
N ARG A 166 16.56 7.35 15.77
CA ARG A 166 17.52 6.24 15.84
C ARG A 166 17.99 5.94 17.27
N ALA A 167 18.12 6.97 18.12
CA ALA A 167 18.53 6.80 19.50
C ALA A 167 17.50 6.03 20.35
N LEU A 168 16.21 6.01 19.95
CA LEU A 168 15.19 5.20 20.64
C LEU A 168 15.51 3.71 20.64
N LEU A 169 16.25 3.23 19.65
CA LEU A 169 16.60 1.82 19.47
C LEU A 169 17.94 1.44 20.13
N GLN A 170 18.65 2.42 20.68
CA GLN A 170 19.92 2.18 21.36
C GLN A 170 19.67 1.85 22.84
N PRO A 171 20.41 0.88 23.42
CA PRO A 171 20.33 0.64 24.85
C PRO A 171 20.66 1.93 25.61
N SER A 172 19.82 2.28 26.59
CA SER A 172 20.05 3.46 27.44
C SER A 172 21.46 3.41 28.01
N ARG A 173 22.32 4.36 27.63
CA ARG A 173 23.59 4.57 28.34
C ARG A 173 23.25 5.07 29.75
N ARG A 174 23.19 4.15 30.72
CA ARG A 174 23.21 4.49 32.15
C ARG A 174 24.61 4.89 32.56
#